data_c5d72d8846dccb41d9c42d325f033e79
#
_entry.id   c5d72d8846dccb41d9c42d325f033e79
#
_cell.length_a   1.000
_cell.length_b   1.000
_cell.length_c   1.000
_cell.angle_alpha   90.00
_cell.angle_beta   90.00
_cell.angle_gamma   90.00
#
_symmetry.space_group_name_H-M   'P 1'
#
loop_
_entity.id
_entity.type
_entity.pdbx_description
1 polymer ?
#
loop_
_entity_poly.entity_id
_entity_poly.type
_entity_poly.pdbx_seq_one_letter_code
_entity_poly.pdbx_strand_id
1 'polypeptide(L)'
;EAQQQYLSEACDVYTTDASGLASTRATFEAPDDHMLLPEIISKEPLGPLVRHGDNEWGDVVRWTLNALITAEELGVTSANMAEMGAGTNNPEINRLLGTEGTLGEMLGLNADWAMQALSVAGNYGEIFEQNIGESTPIGLARGLNAQWTDGGLLYSPPFR
;
A
#
# COMPACT_ATOMS: atom_id res chain seq x y z
N GLU A 1 -23.48 11.51 7.35
CA GLU A 1 -24.66 12.23 6.81
C GLU A 1 -24.98 11.75 5.39
N ALA A 2 -24.08 11.82 4.41
CA ALA A 2 -24.31 11.38 3.01
C ALA A 2 -24.69 9.90 2.92
N GLN A 3 -23.99 9.02 3.65
CA GLN A 3 -24.30 7.59 3.72
C GLN A 3 -25.75 7.33 4.22
N GLN A 4 -26.21 8.09 5.22
CA GLN A 4 -27.56 7.95 5.75
C GLN A 4 -28.63 8.38 4.72
N GLN A 5 -28.34 9.44 3.96
CA GLN A 5 -29.24 9.88 2.89
C GLN A 5 -29.37 8.82 1.79
N TYR A 6 -28.24 8.19 1.40
CA TYR A 6 -28.24 7.09 0.47
C TYR A 6 -29.06 5.91 0.99
N LEU A 7 -28.83 5.45 2.22
CA LEU A 7 -29.56 4.31 2.80
C LEU A 7 -31.05 4.59 3.06
N SER A 8 -31.44 5.85 3.17
CA SER A 8 -32.84 6.26 3.30
C SER A 8 -33.52 6.53 1.94
N GLU A 9 -32.87 6.17 0.83
CA GLU A 9 -33.37 6.38 -0.53
C GLU A 9 -33.62 7.87 -0.88
N ALA A 10 -32.96 8.80 -0.15
CA ALA A 10 -33.01 10.22 -0.49
C ALA A 10 -32.12 10.56 -1.71
N CYS A 11 -31.24 9.64 -2.09
CA CYS A 11 -30.44 9.66 -3.33
C CYS A 11 -30.10 8.24 -3.77
N ASP A 12 -29.99 8.04 -5.07
CA ASP A 12 -29.76 6.73 -5.68
C ASP A 12 -28.25 6.38 -5.77
N VAL A 13 -27.37 7.36 -5.61
CA VAL A 13 -25.92 7.19 -5.79
C VAL A 13 -25.17 7.89 -4.65
N TYR A 14 -24.18 7.17 -4.10
CA TYR A 14 -23.21 7.68 -3.14
C TYR A 14 -21.82 7.66 -3.75
N THR A 15 -21.07 8.77 -3.62
CA THR A 15 -19.73 8.90 -4.20
C THR A 15 -18.71 9.30 -3.14
N THR A 16 -17.57 8.61 -3.14
CA THR A 16 -16.33 8.94 -2.44
C THR A 16 -15.18 8.18 -3.10
N ASP A 17 -13.99 8.10 -2.50
CA ASP A 17 -12.91 7.27 -3.01
C ASP A 17 -13.29 5.77 -3.05
N ALA A 18 -12.66 5.01 -3.96
CA ALA A 18 -13.03 3.61 -4.20
C ALA A 18 -12.86 2.73 -2.95
N SER A 19 -11.80 2.95 -2.17
CA SER A 19 -11.55 2.20 -0.92
C SER A 19 -12.57 2.56 0.16
N GLY A 20 -12.95 3.84 0.26
CA GLY A 20 -14.00 4.32 1.15
C GLY A 20 -15.37 3.77 0.78
N LEU A 21 -15.71 3.70 -0.53
CA LEU A 21 -16.96 3.06 -0.99
C LEU A 21 -17.01 1.58 -0.64
N ALA A 22 -15.94 0.84 -0.92
CA ALA A 22 -15.87 -0.59 -0.65
C ALA A 22 -15.97 -0.88 0.86
N SER A 23 -15.22 -0.13 1.67
CA SER A 23 -15.25 -0.25 3.13
C SER A 23 -16.63 0.11 3.70
N THR A 24 -17.27 1.18 3.18
CA THR A 24 -18.61 1.59 3.61
C THR A 24 -19.65 0.53 3.25
N ARG A 25 -19.61 0.00 2.02
CA ARG A 25 -20.49 -1.07 1.58
C ARG A 25 -20.42 -2.29 2.49
N ALA A 26 -19.20 -2.70 2.89
CA ALA A 26 -18.97 -3.84 3.77
C ALA A 26 -19.62 -3.68 5.16
N THR A 27 -19.99 -2.46 5.56
CA THR A 27 -20.67 -2.17 6.83
C THR A 27 -22.19 -2.15 6.75
N PHE A 28 -22.76 -2.24 5.54
CA PHE A 28 -24.22 -2.22 5.36
C PHE A 28 -24.85 -3.53 5.83
N GLU A 29 -26.12 -3.49 6.18
CA GLU A 29 -26.88 -4.67 6.60
C GLU A 29 -27.00 -5.72 5.48
N ALA A 30 -27.12 -5.27 4.23
CA ALA A 30 -27.16 -6.10 3.02
C ALA A 30 -26.15 -5.61 1.99
N PRO A 31 -24.83 -5.90 2.15
CA PRO A 31 -23.79 -5.37 1.26
C PRO A 31 -23.96 -5.75 -0.21
N ASP A 32 -24.54 -6.93 -0.47
CA ASP A 32 -24.73 -7.46 -1.82
C ASP A 32 -25.86 -6.77 -2.61
N ASP A 33 -26.72 -6.00 -1.92
CA ASP A 33 -27.75 -5.17 -2.56
C ASP A 33 -27.18 -3.87 -3.14
N HIS A 34 -25.88 -3.60 -2.88
CA HIS A 34 -25.17 -2.39 -3.30
C HIS A 34 -24.02 -2.72 -4.25
N MET A 35 -23.90 -1.97 -5.33
CA MET A 35 -22.86 -2.16 -6.35
C MET A 35 -21.88 -1.00 -6.38
N LEU A 36 -20.58 -1.30 -6.42
CA LEU A 36 -19.57 -0.34 -6.86
C LEU A 36 -19.52 -0.36 -8.38
N LEU A 37 -19.78 0.79 -9.00
CA LEU A 37 -19.70 0.92 -10.45
C LEU A 37 -18.22 0.86 -10.90
N PRO A 38 -17.93 0.26 -12.08
CA PRO A 38 -16.56 0.17 -12.58
C PRO A 38 -16.01 1.49 -13.09
N GLU A 39 -16.86 2.48 -13.32
CA GLU A 39 -16.48 3.80 -13.82
C GLU A 39 -15.80 4.60 -12.73
N ILE A 40 -14.55 5.01 -12.99
CA ILE A 40 -13.78 5.92 -12.14
C ILE A 40 -13.96 7.35 -12.65
N ILE A 41 -14.64 8.18 -11.88
CA ILE A 41 -15.00 9.55 -12.26
C ILE A 41 -14.05 10.62 -11.72
N SER A 42 -13.17 10.26 -10.76
CA SER A 42 -12.19 11.17 -10.18
C SER A 42 -10.92 10.42 -9.78
N LYS A 43 -9.90 11.16 -9.32
CA LYS A 43 -8.64 10.63 -8.80
C LYS A 43 -8.53 10.96 -7.32
N GLU A 44 -8.22 9.96 -6.52
CA GLU A 44 -8.00 10.10 -5.07
C GLU A 44 -6.62 9.53 -4.70
N PRO A 45 -5.54 10.31 -4.87
CA PRO A 45 -4.18 9.86 -4.58
C PRO A 45 -3.92 9.92 -3.07
N LEU A 46 -4.51 9.00 -2.34
CA LEU A 46 -4.37 8.89 -0.89
C LEU A 46 -2.93 8.56 -0.51
N GLY A 47 -2.48 9.07 0.63
CA GLY A 47 -1.14 8.82 1.13
C GLY A 47 -0.99 9.18 2.61
N PRO A 48 0.11 8.76 3.25
CA PRO A 48 0.40 9.12 4.63
C PRO A 48 0.56 10.63 4.80
N LEU A 49 0.02 11.16 5.89
CA LEU A 49 0.18 12.56 6.27
C LEU A 49 1.30 12.70 7.31
N VAL A 50 2.17 13.67 7.09
CA VAL A 50 3.22 14.06 8.04
C VAL A 50 3.11 15.53 8.38
N ARG A 51 3.69 15.95 9.52
CA ARG A 51 3.71 17.35 9.92
C ARG A 51 4.51 18.17 8.92
N HIS A 52 3.97 19.31 8.52
CA HIS A 52 4.69 20.26 7.66
C HIS A 52 5.95 20.79 8.34
N GLY A 53 7.08 20.79 7.62
CA GLY A 53 8.38 21.25 8.13
C GLY A 53 9.20 20.17 8.85
N ASP A 54 8.65 18.99 9.09
CA ASP A 54 9.37 17.83 9.59
C ASP A 54 9.87 16.99 8.40
N ASN A 55 10.92 17.46 7.77
CA ASN A 55 11.42 16.87 6.53
C ASN A 55 12.09 15.51 6.79
N GLU A 56 12.81 15.35 7.90
CA GLU A 56 13.48 14.10 8.25
C GLU A 56 12.44 12.97 8.45
N TRP A 57 11.41 13.24 9.24
CA TRP A 57 10.32 12.28 9.41
C TRP A 57 9.55 12.03 8.09
N GLY A 58 9.34 13.08 7.31
CA GLY A 58 8.73 12.99 5.99
C GLY A 58 9.51 12.07 5.05
N ASP A 59 10.83 12.12 5.07
CA ASP A 59 11.70 11.24 4.29
C ASP A 59 11.65 9.79 4.79
N VAL A 60 11.64 9.56 6.10
CA VAL A 60 11.46 8.22 6.68
C VAL A 60 10.15 7.59 6.22
N VAL A 61 9.02 8.31 6.32
CA VAL A 61 7.71 7.81 5.91
C VAL A 61 7.66 7.53 4.42
N ARG A 62 8.17 8.46 3.59
CA ARG A 62 8.22 8.31 2.13
C ARG A 62 9.03 7.09 1.71
N TRP A 63 10.25 6.96 2.22
CA TRP A 63 11.13 5.88 1.83
C TRP A 63 10.69 4.53 2.40
N THR A 64 10.02 4.51 3.57
CA THR A 64 9.38 3.28 4.06
C THR A 64 8.30 2.81 3.09
N LEU A 65 7.39 3.69 2.64
CA LEU A 65 6.39 3.32 1.64
C LEU A 65 7.04 2.84 0.33
N ASN A 66 8.06 3.55 -0.16
CA ASN A 66 8.80 3.15 -1.36
C ASN A 66 9.49 1.78 -1.18
N ALA A 67 10.03 1.49 0.01
CA ALA A 67 10.63 0.19 0.31
C ALA A 67 9.61 -0.96 0.23
N LEU A 68 8.40 -0.75 0.75
CA LEU A 68 7.34 -1.75 0.71
C LEU A 68 6.84 -2.00 -0.74
N ILE A 69 6.76 -0.95 -1.55
CA ILE A 69 6.41 -1.05 -2.99
C ILE A 69 7.52 -1.77 -3.77
N THR A 70 8.79 -1.38 -3.54
CA THR A 70 9.94 -2.04 -4.19
C THR A 70 10.08 -3.50 -3.78
N ALA A 71 9.79 -3.83 -2.51
CA ALA A 71 9.81 -5.21 -2.04
C ALA A 71 8.80 -6.08 -2.82
N GLU A 72 7.59 -5.58 -3.04
CA GLU A 72 6.60 -6.28 -3.87
C GLU A 72 7.12 -6.48 -5.30
N GLU A 73 7.65 -5.43 -5.94
CA GLU A 73 8.21 -5.47 -7.30
C GLU A 73 9.33 -6.52 -7.44
N LEU A 74 10.17 -6.64 -6.42
CA LEU A 74 11.29 -7.60 -6.37
C LEU A 74 10.89 -8.99 -5.85
N GLY A 75 9.62 -9.22 -5.52
CA GLY A 75 9.13 -10.48 -4.97
C GLY A 75 9.62 -10.77 -3.55
N VAL A 76 10.03 -9.74 -2.81
CA VAL A 76 10.41 -9.83 -1.40
C VAL A 76 9.15 -9.74 -0.54
N THR A 77 8.94 -10.72 0.31
CA THR A 77 7.77 -10.83 1.19
C THR A 77 8.18 -10.95 2.65
N SER A 78 7.23 -10.79 3.56
CA SER A 78 7.44 -11.03 4.98
C SER A 78 7.96 -12.45 5.27
N ALA A 79 7.59 -13.42 4.43
CA ALA A 79 7.98 -14.83 4.60
C ALA A 79 9.39 -15.15 4.08
N ASN A 80 9.85 -14.49 3.00
CA ASN A 80 11.13 -14.83 2.34
C ASN A 80 12.26 -13.82 2.54
N MET A 81 11.99 -12.63 3.10
CA MET A 81 12.98 -11.56 3.24
C MET A 81 14.26 -11.98 3.96
N ALA A 82 14.16 -12.83 4.98
CA ALA A 82 15.33 -13.28 5.75
C ALA A 82 16.25 -14.18 4.90
N GLU A 83 15.68 -15.08 4.10
CA GLU A 83 16.42 -15.94 3.18
C GLU A 83 17.05 -15.10 2.06
N MET A 84 16.29 -14.19 1.47
CA MET A 84 16.77 -13.32 0.42
C MET A 84 17.90 -12.39 0.89
N GLY A 85 17.81 -11.85 2.11
CA GLY A 85 18.86 -11.04 2.72
C GLY A 85 20.16 -11.81 3.00
N ALA A 86 20.06 -13.11 3.24
CA ALA A 86 21.22 -13.95 3.55
C ALA A 86 21.97 -14.48 2.31
N GLY A 87 21.35 -14.52 1.11
CA GLY A 87 21.92 -15.27 0.00
C GLY A 87 21.60 -14.80 -1.41
N THR A 88 21.02 -13.64 -1.62
CA THR A 88 20.74 -13.16 -2.99
C THR A 88 21.97 -12.52 -3.64
N ASN A 89 22.11 -12.74 -4.96
CA ASN A 89 23.08 -12.03 -5.79
C ASN A 89 22.49 -10.76 -6.43
N ASN A 90 21.26 -10.39 -6.08
CA ASN A 90 20.62 -9.19 -6.60
C ASN A 90 21.04 -7.97 -5.77
N PRO A 91 21.83 -7.04 -6.31
CA PRO A 91 22.32 -5.89 -5.56
C PRO A 91 21.20 -4.91 -5.14
N GLU A 92 20.06 -4.93 -5.81
CA GLU A 92 18.93 -4.09 -5.44
C GLU A 92 18.23 -4.62 -4.19
N ILE A 93 18.05 -5.94 -4.10
CA ILE A 93 17.53 -6.59 -2.89
C ILE A 93 18.51 -6.40 -1.73
N ASN A 94 19.84 -6.52 -1.96
CA ASN A 94 20.83 -6.31 -0.94
C ASN A 94 20.76 -4.88 -0.35
N ARG A 95 20.61 -3.87 -1.22
CA ARG A 95 20.43 -2.48 -0.76
C ARG A 95 19.10 -2.28 -0.03
N LEU A 96 18.01 -2.85 -0.55
CA LEU A 96 16.70 -2.78 0.09
C LEU A 96 16.72 -3.39 1.50
N LEU A 97 17.32 -4.56 1.65
CA LEU A 97 17.36 -5.29 2.93
C LEU A 97 18.50 -4.84 3.85
N GLY A 98 19.34 -3.89 3.41
CA GLY A 98 20.41 -3.30 4.21
C GLY A 98 21.63 -4.21 4.40
N THR A 99 21.80 -5.23 3.57
CA THR A 99 23.01 -6.07 3.55
C THR A 99 24.17 -5.43 2.76
N GLU A 100 23.85 -4.44 1.93
CA GLU A 100 24.80 -3.58 1.21
C GLU A 100 24.34 -2.12 1.24
N GLY A 101 25.31 -1.19 1.22
CA GLY A 101 25.06 0.25 1.16
C GLY A 101 24.75 0.89 2.52
N THR A 102 24.39 2.18 2.49
CA THR A 102 24.21 3.04 3.67
C THR A 102 22.87 3.78 3.66
N LEU A 103 21.85 3.25 2.97
CA LEU A 103 20.57 3.94 2.81
C LEU A 103 19.86 4.20 4.14
N GLY A 104 19.93 3.26 5.08
CA GLY A 104 19.38 3.44 6.43
C GLY A 104 20.07 4.58 7.18
N GLU A 105 21.39 4.66 7.13
CA GLU A 105 22.16 5.72 7.78
C GLU A 105 21.81 7.11 7.24
N MET A 106 21.54 7.23 5.93
CA MET A 106 21.11 8.48 5.30
C MET A 106 19.75 8.96 5.82
N LEU A 107 18.91 8.06 6.32
CA LEU A 107 17.64 8.35 6.98
C LEU A 107 17.75 8.47 8.50
N GLY A 108 18.96 8.33 9.07
CA GLY A 108 19.18 8.27 10.53
C GLY A 108 18.65 6.98 11.16
N LEU A 109 18.51 5.91 10.39
CA LEU A 109 17.99 4.61 10.81
C LEU A 109 19.07 3.53 10.73
N ASN A 110 18.80 2.36 11.29
CA ASN A 110 19.65 1.19 11.12
C ASN A 110 19.68 0.72 9.66
N ALA A 111 20.73 0.01 9.26
CA ALA A 111 20.87 -0.51 7.90
C ALA A 111 19.68 -1.40 7.48
N ASP A 112 19.15 -2.19 8.42
CA ASP A 112 18.05 -3.15 8.22
C ASP A 112 16.63 -2.56 8.36
N TRP A 113 16.49 -1.23 8.36
CA TRP A 113 15.21 -0.54 8.60
C TRP A 113 14.06 -1.04 7.70
N ALA A 114 14.33 -1.28 6.42
CA ALA A 114 13.33 -1.78 5.49
C ALA A 114 12.96 -3.25 5.78
N MET A 115 13.95 -4.08 6.16
CA MET A 115 13.70 -5.45 6.62
C MET A 115 12.82 -5.46 7.88
N GLN A 116 13.06 -4.54 8.81
CA GLN A 116 12.22 -4.39 10.01
C GLN A 116 10.78 -4.02 9.64
N ALA A 117 10.58 -3.08 8.71
CA ALA A 117 9.26 -2.69 8.22
C ALA A 117 8.55 -3.89 7.57
N LEU A 118 9.23 -4.63 6.69
CA LEU A 118 8.73 -5.83 6.03
C LEU A 118 8.35 -6.93 7.03
N SER A 119 9.13 -7.12 8.10
CA SER A 119 8.85 -8.13 9.11
C SER A 119 7.55 -7.89 9.87
N VAL A 120 7.17 -6.64 10.03
CA VAL A 120 5.96 -6.24 10.79
C VAL A 120 4.73 -6.15 9.89
N ALA A 121 4.88 -5.59 8.70
CA ALA A 121 3.75 -5.23 7.85
C ALA A 121 3.63 -6.08 6.57
N GLY A 122 4.72 -6.74 6.15
CA GLY A 122 4.82 -7.31 4.81
C GLY A 122 5.13 -6.26 3.75
N ASN A 123 5.17 -6.65 2.47
CA ASN A 123 5.27 -5.73 1.35
C ASN A 123 3.91 -5.05 1.06
N TYR A 124 3.88 -4.10 0.10
CA TYR A 124 2.65 -3.36 -0.18
C TYR A 124 1.49 -4.28 -0.62
N GLY A 125 1.75 -5.32 -1.41
CA GLY A 125 0.74 -6.29 -1.82
C GLY A 125 0.18 -7.09 -0.64
N GLU A 126 1.03 -7.52 0.29
CA GLU A 126 0.60 -8.22 1.51
C GLU A 126 -0.27 -7.30 2.38
N ILE A 127 0.11 -6.02 2.54
CA ILE A 127 -0.66 -5.02 3.28
C ILE A 127 -2.03 -4.81 2.62
N PHE A 128 -2.07 -4.65 1.31
CA PHE A 128 -3.32 -4.47 0.57
C PHE A 128 -4.25 -5.67 0.77
N GLU A 129 -3.76 -6.88 0.51
CA GLU A 129 -4.54 -8.12 0.66
C GLU A 129 -5.07 -8.34 2.07
N GLN A 130 -4.26 -8.08 3.09
CA GLN A 130 -4.66 -8.27 4.49
C GLN A 130 -5.74 -7.28 4.95
N ASN A 131 -5.77 -6.07 4.40
CA ASN A 131 -6.63 -5.01 4.92
C ASN A 131 -7.89 -4.78 4.08
N ILE A 132 -7.76 -4.78 2.75
CA ILE A 132 -8.84 -4.41 1.84
C ILE A 132 -8.97 -5.34 0.62
N GLY A 133 -8.08 -6.32 0.47
CA GLY A 133 -8.02 -7.21 -0.69
C GLY A 133 -9.22 -8.14 -0.85
N GLU A 134 -9.21 -8.92 -1.91
CA GLU A 134 -10.33 -9.78 -2.31
C GLU A 134 -10.68 -10.86 -1.29
N SER A 135 -9.73 -11.26 -0.44
CA SER A 135 -9.94 -12.21 0.65
C SER A 135 -10.60 -11.62 1.90
N THR A 136 -10.75 -10.30 1.97
CA THR A 136 -11.38 -9.60 3.09
C THR A 136 -12.87 -9.34 2.84
N PRO A 137 -13.66 -8.98 3.87
CA PRO A 137 -15.04 -8.55 3.68
C PRO A 137 -15.20 -7.31 2.77
N ILE A 138 -14.14 -6.53 2.58
CA ILE A 138 -14.12 -5.37 1.69
C ILE A 138 -14.06 -5.80 0.22
N GLY A 139 -13.28 -6.85 -0.08
CA GLY A 139 -13.26 -7.52 -1.38
C GLY A 139 -12.76 -6.66 -2.54
N LEU A 140 -11.79 -5.78 -2.30
CA LEU A 140 -11.29 -4.85 -3.33
C LEU A 140 -10.19 -5.49 -4.16
N ALA A 141 -10.37 -5.52 -5.49
CA ALA A 141 -9.30 -5.88 -6.42
C ALA A 141 -8.24 -4.78 -6.50
N ARG A 142 -6.99 -5.16 -6.78
CA ARG A 142 -5.85 -4.23 -6.89
C ARG A 142 -6.10 -3.09 -7.90
N GLY A 143 -6.60 -3.41 -9.08
CA GLY A 143 -6.88 -2.42 -10.11
C GLY A 143 -5.69 -1.49 -10.37
N LEU A 144 -5.89 -0.17 -10.30
CA LEU A 144 -4.83 0.82 -10.45
C LEU A 144 -3.78 0.81 -9.31
N ASN A 145 -4.05 0.16 -8.19
CA ASN A 145 -3.10 -0.05 -7.10
C ASN A 145 -2.17 -1.25 -7.32
N ALA A 146 -2.25 -1.91 -8.48
CA ALA A 146 -1.26 -2.90 -8.89
C ALA A 146 0.07 -2.24 -9.25
N GLN A 147 1.14 -3.02 -9.27
CA GLN A 147 2.47 -2.58 -9.71
C GLN A 147 2.43 -2.09 -11.17
N TRP A 148 3.30 -1.16 -11.50
CA TRP A 148 3.44 -0.65 -12.87
C TRP A 148 3.77 -1.75 -13.88
N THR A 149 4.48 -2.80 -13.46
CA THR A 149 4.77 -4.01 -14.25
C THR A 149 3.53 -4.83 -14.56
N ASP A 150 2.48 -4.71 -13.74
CA ASP A 150 1.22 -5.44 -13.83
C ASP A 150 0.07 -4.56 -14.37
N GLY A 151 0.44 -3.41 -14.94
CA GLY A 151 -0.52 -2.48 -15.55
C GLY A 151 -1.19 -1.51 -14.58
N GLY A 152 -0.74 -1.46 -13.33
CA GLY A 152 -1.18 -0.50 -12.31
C GLY A 152 -0.36 0.81 -12.32
N LEU A 153 -0.52 1.60 -11.28
CA LEU A 153 0.14 2.89 -11.09
C LEU A 153 1.18 2.90 -9.96
N LEU A 154 1.33 1.80 -9.21
CA LEU A 154 2.33 1.75 -8.16
C LEU A 154 3.73 1.70 -8.76
N TYR A 155 4.49 2.72 -8.43
CA TYR A 155 5.86 2.91 -8.91
C TYR A 155 6.71 3.49 -7.77
N SER A 156 7.84 2.86 -7.49
CA SER A 156 8.84 3.36 -6.55
C SER A 156 10.09 3.82 -7.29
N PRO A 157 10.74 4.92 -6.87
CA PRO A 157 12.11 5.21 -7.32
C PRO A 157 13.06 4.08 -6.95
N PRO A 158 14.06 3.77 -7.81
CA PRO A 158 15.01 2.69 -7.54
C PRO A 158 15.90 2.99 -6.33
N PHE A 159 16.16 1.98 -5.54
CA PHE A 159 17.11 2.03 -4.40
C PHE A 159 18.56 1.95 -4.92
N ARG A 160 19.25 3.11 -4.97
CA ARG A 160 20.62 3.24 -5.52
C ARG A 160 21.51 4.00 -4.57
#